data_0af6d33718f7eabb7b65e9cc89e8e5cd
#
_entry.id   0af6d33718f7eabb7b65e9cc89e8e5cd
#
_cell.length_a   1.000
_cell.length_b   1.000
_cell.length_c   1.000
_cell.angle_alpha   90.00
_cell.angle_beta   90.00
_cell.angle_gamma   90.00
#
_symmetry.space_group_name_H-M   'P 1'
#
loop_
_entity.id
_entity.type
_entity.pdbx_description
1 polymer ?
#
loop_
_entity_poly.entity_id
_entity_poly.type
_entity_poly.pdbx_seq_one_letter_code
_entity_poly.pdbx_strand_id
1 'polypeptide(L)'
;MRQRSIGILMNGVTGRMGTNQHLIRSIMAIREQGGVRAGNDIVIFPEPILVGRNEAKLASLAARVGIHHFTTDIDAELEDPSTEIFFDASGTLQRADFVERAVKAGKAIYCEKPTAVETGEALRLARLCEAAGVKNGVVQDKLWLPGIRKFRTLRDQGFFGRILSVRGEFGYWVFSGHDRDQPAQRPSWNYRKEDGGGIIVDMLCHWRYVIDNLFGKVESVSCTGATHIPTRIDEQGTEY
;
A
#
# COMPACT_ATOMS: atom_id res chain seq x y z
N MET A 1 18.02 20.42 17.29
CA MET A 1 16.85 19.53 17.10
C MET A 1 17.16 18.16 17.67
N ARG A 2 16.27 17.59 18.46
CA ARG A 2 16.42 16.25 19.01
C ARG A 2 16.00 15.21 17.95
N GLN A 3 16.84 14.22 17.68
CA GLN A 3 16.50 13.10 16.84
C GLN A 3 15.77 12.03 17.65
N ARG A 4 14.66 11.50 17.09
CA ARG A 4 13.96 10.31 17.57
C ARG A 4 13.96 9.26 16.47
N SER A 5 14.59 8.12 16.71
CA SER A 5 14.51 6.96 15.85
C SER A 5 13.17 6.23 16.06
N ILE A 6 12.58 5.71 14.97
CA ILE A 6 11.37 4.91 14.97
C ILE A 6 11.62 3.63 14.19
N GLY A 7 11.53 2.49 14.86
CA GLY A 7 11.63 1.16 14.24
C GLY A 7 10.42 0.87 13.36
N ILE A 8 10.65 0.49 12.11
CA ILE A 8 9.62 0.14 11.14
C ILE A 8 9.89 -1.27 10.63
N LEU A 9 9.08 -2.24 11.08
CA LEU A 9 9.12 -3.61 10.59
C LEU A 9 8.47 -3.71 9.23
N MET A 10 9.25 -3.95 8.19
CA MET A 10 8.80 -3.91 6.79
C MET A 10 8.59 -5.32 6.23
N ASN A 11 7.36 -5.83 6.32
CA ASN A 11 6.98 -7.12 5.76
C ASN A 11 6.70 -7.03 4.25
N GLY A 12 7.08 -8.08 3.50
CA GLY A 12 6.93 -8.13 2.05
C GLY A 12 7.92 -7.22 1.29
N VAL A 13 8.96 -6.76 1.97
CA VAL A 13 9.94 -5.80 1.46
C VAL A 13 10.74 -6.31 0.26
N THR A 14 10.86 -7.62 0.06
CA THR A 14 11.54 -8.23 -1.11
C THR A 14 10.67 -8.25 -2.37
N GLY A 15 9.40 -7.90 -2.27
CA GLY A 15 8.50 -7.71 -3.41
C GLY A 15 8.77 -6.38 -4.13
N ARG A 16 8.37 -6.27 -5.40
CA ARG A 16 8.62 -5.08 -6.24
C ARG A 16 8.15 -3.77 -5.60
N MET A 17 6.94 -3.74 -5.03
CA MET A 17 6.41 -2.55 -4.37
C MET A 17 7.14 -2.28 -3.07
N GLY A 18 7.29 -3.30 -2.22
CA GLY A 18 8.02 -3.21 -0.97
C GLY A 18 9.44 -2.68 -1.15
N THR A 19 10.19 -3.25 -2.09
CA THR A 19 11.56 -2.81 -2.37
C THR A 19 11.62 -1.41 -2.96
N ASN A 20 10.96 -1.19 -4.10
CA ASN A 20 11.22 0.01 -4.89
C ASN A 20 10.47 1.24 -4.39
N GLN A 21 9.19 1.10 -4.04
CA GLN A 21 8.39 2.25 -3.64
C GLN A 21 8.55 2.55 -2.15
N HIS A 22 8.41 1.52 -1.30
CA HIS A 22 8.38 1.76 0.13
C HIS A 22 9.77 1.84 0.76
N LEU A 23 10.65 0.87 0.48
CA LEU A 23 11.98 0.93 1.07
C LEU A 23 12.84 2.00 0.40
N ILE A 24 13.15 1.85 -0.89
CA ILE A 24 14.16 2.70 -1.55
C ILE A 24 13.65 4.13 -1.74
N ARG A 25 12.50 4.31 -2.41
CA ARG A 25 12.01 5.65 -2.77
C ARG A 25 11.34 6.41 -1.63
N SER A 26 11.02 5.74 -0.53
CA SER A 26 10.40 6.38 0.64
C SER A 26 11.33 6.34 1.85
N ILE A 27 11.50 5.20 2.50
CA ILE A 27 12.22 5.13 3.77
C ILE A 27 13.70 5.52 3.62
N MET A 28 14.39 4.98 2.62
CA MET A 28 15.80 5.32 2.40
C MET A 28 15.96 6.78 1.97
N ALA A 29 15.10 7.30 1.11
CA ALA A 29 15.12 8.72 0.75
C ALA A 29 14.87 9.65 1.96
N ILE A 30 13.98 9.26 2.89
CA ILE A 30 13.78 9.98 4.15
C ILE A 30 15.05 9.95 5.00
N ARG A 31 15.75 8.82 5.07
CA ARG A 31 17.02 8.70 5.80
C ARG A 31 18.11 9.58 5.18
N GLU A 32 18.24 9.56 3.85
CA GLU A 32 19.22 10.36 3.09
C GLU A 32 19.03 11.87 3.30
N GLN A 33 17.80 12.34 3.40
CA GLN A 33 17.51 13.76 3.69
C GLN A 33 17.66 14.14 5.16
N GLY A 34 18.01 13.19 6.04
CA GLY A 34 18.22 13.43 7.46
C GLY A 34 16.95 13.30 8.32
N GLY A 35 15.91 12.59 7.82
CA GLY A 35 14.67 12.35 8.55
C GLY A 35 13.53 13.31 8.22
N VAL A 36 12.48 13.26 9.00
CA VAL A 36 11.27 14.09 8.86
C VAL A 36 11.13 15.02 10.07
N ARG A 37 10.99 16.32 9.83
CA ARG A 37 10.73 17.29 10.91
C ARG A 37 9.31 17.09 11.47
N ALA A 38 9.24 16.92 12.79
CA ALA A 38 7.99 16.84 13.55
C ALA A 38 7.95 17.99 14.57
N GLY A 39 7.25 19.06 14.20
CA GLY A 39 7.27 20.31 14.98
C GLY A 39 8.61 21.05 14.86
N ASN A 40 8.90 21.90 15.84
CA ASN A 40 10.06 22.80 15.78
C ASN A 40 11.38 22.14 16.24
N ASP A 41 11.30 21.13 17.09
CA ASP A 41 12.48 20.63 17.82
C ASP A 41 12.81 19.15 17.61
N ILE A 42 11.97 18.40 16.90
CA ILE A 42 12.13 16.95 16.72
C ILE A 42 12.32 16.62 15.25
N VAL A 43 13.30 15.76 14.98
CA VAL A 43 13.46 15.06 13.70
C VAL A 43 13.20 13.58 13.94
N ILE A 44 12.22 13.02 13.23
CA ILE A 44 11.94 11.59 13.22
C ILE A 44 12.82 10.92 12.18
N PHE A 45 13.55 9.91 12.61
CA PHE A 45 14.45 9.14 11.76
C PHE A 45 13.97 7.69 11.67
N PRO A 46 13.56 7.21 10.47
CA PRO A 46 13.04 5.85 10.33
C PRO A 46 14.18 4.83 10.34
N GLU A 47 14.02 3.77 11.12
CA GLU A 47 14.91 2.61 11.17
C GLU A 47 14.19 1.38 10.61
N PRO A 48 14.39 1.06 9.32
CA PRO A 48 13.72 -0.08 8.70
C PRO A 48 14.36 -1.39 9.16
N ILE A 49 13.50 -2.33 9.53
CA ILE A 49 13.83 -3.73 9.82
C ILE A 49 13.21 -4.54 8.69
N LEU A 50 14.04 -5.24 7.93
CA LEU A 50 13.57 -5.96 6.75
C LEU A 50 13.09 -7.35 7.12
N VAL A 51 11.82 -7.69 6.80
CA VAL A 51 11.30 -9.02 7.09
C VAL A 51 10.73 -9.70 5.85
N GLY A 52 10.90 -11.02 5.78
CA GLY A 52 10.43 -11.84 4.69
C GLY A 52 10.83 -13.31 4.84
N ARG A 53 10.34 -14.17 3.96
CA ARG A 53 10.50 -15.62 4.06
C ARG A 53 11.86 -16.16 3.54
N ASN A 54 12.59 -15.37 2.77
CA ASN A 54 13.82 -15.83 2.12
C ASN A 54 15.01 -15.00 2.62
N GLU A 55 15.81 -15.60 3.50
CA GLU A 55 16.95 -14.97 4.14
C GLU A 55 17.99 -14.46 3.13
N ALA A 56 18.32 -15.23 2.10
CA ALA A 56 19.30 -14.81 1.10
C ALA A 56 18.85 -13.57 0.32
N LYS A 57 17.55 -13.47 -0.02
CA LYS A 57 17.00 -12.26 -0.67
C LYS A 57 17.00 -11.07 0.28
N LEU A 58 16.73 -11.28 1.55
CA LEU A 58 16.79 -10.23 2.57
C LEU A 58 18.22 -9.72 2.75
N ALA A 59 19.18 -10.62 2.92
CA ALA A 59 20.60 -10.26 3.06
C ALA A 59 21.11 -9.47 1.84
N SER A 60 20.78 -9.92 0.62
CA SER A 60 21.14 -9.22 -0.61
C SER A 60 20.50 -7.82 -0.69
N LEU A 61 19.23 -7.69 -0.30
CA LEU A 61 18.54 -6.39 -0.29
C LEU A 61 19.15 -5.48 0.80
N ALA A 62 19.36 -5.99 1.99
CA ALA A 62 19.95 -5.28 3.12
C ALA A 62 21.32 -4.71 2.77
N ALA A 63 22.20 -5.54 2.20
CA ALA A 63 23.52 -5.11 1.73
C ALA A 63 23.43 -3.99 0.67
N ARG A 64 22.49 -4.13 -0.29
CA ARG A 64 22.29 -3.14 -1.36
C ARG A 64 21.87 -1.77 -0.84
N VAL A 65 21.09 -1.71 0.23
CA VAL A 65 20.55 -0.45 0.78
C VAL A 65 21.25 0.01 2.05
N GLY A 66 22.28 -0.69 2.51
CA GLY A 66 23.04 -0.33 3.71
C GLY A 66 22.24 -0.49 5.01
N ILE A 67 21.33 -1.48 5.07
CA ILE A 67 20.60 -1.85 6.28
C ILE A 67 21.21 -3.12 6.85
N HIS A 68 21.39 -3.16 8.16
CA HIS A 68 22.00 -4.31 8.83
C HIS A 68 20.99 -5.22 9.52
N HIS A 69 19.81 -4.69 9.84
CA HIS A 69 18.77 -5.44 10.55
C HIS A 69 17.77 -6.05 9.58
N PHE A 70 17.79 -7.37 9.46
CA PHE A 70 16.82 -8.15 8.72
C PHE A 70 16.61 -9.51 9.40
N THR A 71 15.41 -10.07 9.24
CA THR A 71 15.04 -11.33 9.86
C THR A 71 13.99 -12.09 9.06
N THR A 72 13.90 -13.40 9.28
CA THR A 72 12.77 -14.23 8.85
C THR A 72 11.75 -14.50 9.96
N ASP A 73 12.06 -14.08 11.18
CA ASP A 73 11.21 -14.23 12.36
C ASP A 73 10.46 -12.93 12.65
N ILE A 74 9.24 -12.86 12.15
CA ILE A 74 8.38 -11.68 12.33
C ILE A 74 7.87 -11.56 13.75
N ASP A 75 7.65 -12.69 14.46
CA ASP A 75 7.07 -12.66 15.78
C ASP A 75 8.06 -12.13 16.82
N ALA A 76 9.32 -12.54 16.75
CA ALA A 76 10.36 -12.00 17.60
C ALA A 76 10.48 -10.46 17.43
N GLU A 77 10.39 -9.96 16.20
CA GLU A 77 10.46 -8.51 15.94
C GLU A 77 9.19 -7.76 16.37
N LEU A 78 8.04 -8.40 16.34
CA LEU A 78 6.82 -7.80 16.86
C LEU A 78 6.85 -7.66 18.40
N GLU A 79 7.61 -8.50 19.10
CA GLU A 79 7.81 -8.39 20.54
C GLU A 79 8.84 -7.32 20.92
N ASP A 80 9.73 -6.90 20.00
CA ASP A 80 10.75 -5.90 20.29
C ASP A 80 10.11 -4.51 20.49
N PRO A 81 10.32 -3.86 21.65
CA PRO A 81 9.76 -2.55 21.93
C PRO A 81 10.32 -1.42 21.06
N SER A 82 11.49 -1.61 20.43
CA SER A 82 12.06 -0.64 19.50
C SER A 82 11.35 -0.60 18.15
N THR A 83 10.61 -1.66 17.79
CA THR A 83 9.71 -1.73 16.64
C THR A 83 8.40 -1.06 17.00
N GLU A 84 8.15 0.13 16.46
CA GLU A 84 6.94 0.91 16.74
C GLU A 84 5.87 0.78 15.65
N ILE A 85 6.30 0.58 14.40
CA ILE A 85 5.40 0.52 13.25
C ILE A 85 5.58 -0.82 12.54
N PHE A 86 4.47 -1.48 12.27
CA PHE A 86 4.40 -2.60 11.36
C PHE A 86 3.90 -2.11 9.99
N PHE A 87 4.75 -2.24 8.97
CA PHE A 87 4.42 -1.96 7.60
C PHE A 87 4.25 -3.26 6.81
N ASP A 88 3.09 -3.44 6.15
CA ASP A 88 2.82 -4.63 5.34
C ASP A 88 2.67 -4.32 3.85
N ALA A 89 3.54 -4.92 3.03
CA ALA A 89 3.46 -4.96 1.57
C ALA A 89 3.41 -6.41 1.05
N SER A 90 2.95 -7.35 1.86
CA SER A 90 2.74 -8.75 1.47
C SER A 90 1.48 -8.92 0.61
N GLY A 91 1.21 -10.16 0.20
CA GLY A 91 -0.02 -10.49 -0.54
C GLY A 91 -1.28 -10.23 0.30
N THR A 92 -2.33 -9.74 -0.36
CA THR A 92 -3.57 -9.32 0.30
C THR A 92 -4.22 -10.42 1.14
N LEU A 93 -4.17 -11.67 0.66
CA LEU A 93 -4.73 -12.83 1.38
C LEU A 93 -4.05 -13.13 2.74
N GLN A 94 -2.80 -12.74 2.90
CA GLN A 94 -2.04 -12.99 4.13
C GLN A 94 -2.07 -11.79 5.09
N ARG A 95 -2.48 -10.64 4.60
CA ARG A 95 -2.40 -9.36 5.33
C ARG A 95 -3.17 -9.37 6.64
N ALA A 96 -4.36 -9.94 6.64
CA ALA A 96 -5.21 -9.98 7.83
C ALA A 96 -4.53 -10.63 9.03
N ASP A 97 -3.87 -11.77 8.83
CA ASP A 97 -3.13 -12.48 9.88
C ASP A 97 -1.98 -11.62 10.43
N PHE A 98 -1.16 -11.07 9.55
CA PHE A 98 -0.04 -10.22 9.97
C PHE A 98 -0.48 -8.96 10.71
N VAL A 99 -1.54 -8.30 10.24
CA VAL A 99 -2.10 -7.11 10.91
C VAL A 99 -2.63 -7.47 12.28
N GLU A 100 -3.35 -8.59 12.45
CA GLU A 100 -3.83 -9.03 13.76
C GLU A 100 -2.69 -9.25 14.76
N ARG A 101 -1.64 -9.93 14.32
CA ARG A 101 -0.47 -10.19 15.17
C ARG A 101 0.20 -8.89 15.59
N ALA A 102 0.38 -7.97 14.67
CA ALA A 102 0.98 -6.66 14.93
C ALA A 102 0.11 -5.79 15.87
N VAL A 103 -1.22 -5.84 15.71
CA VAL A 103 -2.16 -5.15 16.62
C VAL A 103 -2.09 -5.74 18.04
N LYS A 104 -2.04 -7.08 18.16
CA LYS A 104 -1.87 -7.75 19.47
C LYS A 104 -0.57 -7.36 20.17
N ALA A 105 0.47 -7.13 19.39
CA ALA A 105 1.78 -6.63 19.88
C ALA A 105 1.79 -5.09 20.11
N GLY A 106 0.66 -4.40 19.94
CA GLY A 106 0.54 -2.96 20.19
C GLY A 106 1.22 -2.06 19.16
N LYS A 107 1.56 -2.60 17.96
CA LYS A 107 2.25 -1.84 16.92
C LYS A 107 1.29 -0.95 16.15
N ALA A 108 1.75 0.24 15.76
CA ALA A 108 1.03 1.04 14.77
C ALA A 108 1.05 0.33 13.40
N ILE A 109 -0.07 0.37 12.69
CA ILE A 109 -0.24 -0.37 11.44
C ILE A 109 -0.20 0.59 10.25
N TYR A 110 0.60 0.25 9.23
CA TYR A 110 0.54 0.88 7.93
C TYR A 110 0.69 -0.19 6.85
N CYS A 111 -0.29 -0.34 5.98
CA CYS A 111 -0.27 -1.44 5.01
C CYS A 111 -0.57 -0.98 3.59
N GLU A 112 -0.14 -1.79 2.63
CA GLU A 112 -0.51 -1.64 1.23
C GLU A 112 -2.01 -1.86 1.02
N LYS A 113 -2.50 -1.26 -0.03
CA LYS A 113 -3.86 -1.50 -0.52
C LYS A 113 -3.94 -2.82 -1.34
N PRO A 114 -5.11 -3.43 -1.44
CA PRO A 114 -6.31 -3.19 -0.65
C PRO A 114 -6.13 -3.70 0.79
N THR A 115 -6.92 -3.19 1.72
CA THR A 115 -6.84 -3.60 3.14
C THR A 115 -7.09 -5.10 3.31
N ALA A 116 -8.08 -5.61 2.59
CA ALA A 116 -8.44 -7.02 2.50
C ALA A 116 -9.14 -7.27 1.16
N VAL A 117 -9.39 -8.52 0.81
CA VAL A 117 -10.16 -8.90 -0.38
C VAL A 117 -11.65 -8.63 -0.14
N GLU A 118 -12.15 -8.96 1.05
CA GLU A 118 -13.54 -8.84 1.44
C GLU A 118 -13.79 -7.63 2.34
N THR A 119 -14.91 -6.93 2.11
CA THR A 119 -15.29 -5.76 2.89
C THR A 119 -15.47 -6.09 4.38
N GLY A 120 -16.06 -7.24 4.69
CA GLY A 120 -16.25 -7.69 6.07
C GLY A 120 -14.93 -7.83 6.84
N GLU A 121 -13.92 -8.38 6.20
CA GLU A 121 -12.58 -8.51 6.78
C GLU A 121 -11.89 -7.16 6.94
N ALA A 122 -11.97 -6.27 5.95
CA ALA A 122 -11.44 -4.92 6.06
C ALA A 122 -12.04 -4.15 7.24
N LEU A 123 -13.36 -4.24 7.43
CA LEU A 123 -14.05 -3.63 8.57
C LEU A 123 -13.65 -4.26 9.90
N ARG A 124 -13.47 -5.59 9.94
CA ARG A 124 -13.00 -6.30 11.13
C ARG A 124 -11.62 -5.81 11.56
N LEU A 125 -10.67 -5.68 10.63
CA LEU A 125 -9.33 -5.17 10.90
C LEU A 125 -9.35 -3.71 11.39
N ALA A 126 -10.15 -2.86 10.77
CA ALA A 126 -10.30 -1.47 11.20
C ALA A 126 -10.82 -1.39 12.65
N ARG A 127 -11.86 -2.15 12.98
CA ARG A 127 -12.42 -2.22 14.35
C ARG A 127 -11.42 -2.80 15.36
N LEU A 128 -10.62 -3.78 14.93
CA LEU A 128 -9.56 -4.36 15.77
C LEU A 128 -8.52 -3.30 16.15
N CYS A 129 -8.04 -2.52 15.18
CA CYS A 129 -7.11 -1.42 15.43
C CYS A 129 -7.73 -0.35 16.35
N GLU A 130 -8.99 0.00 16.10
CA GLU A 130 -9.72 0.98 16.91
C GLU A 130 -9.88 0.51 18.36
N ALA A 131 -10.31 -0.74 18.55
CA ALA A 131 -10.46 -1.33 19.89
C ALA A 131 -9.14 -1.42 20.66
N ALA A 132 -8.04 -1.68 19.97
CA ALA A 132 -6.70 -1.72 20.56
C ALA A 132 -6.08 -0.32 20.75
N GLY A 133 -6.71 0.74 20.24
CA GLY A 133 -6.19 2.11 20.33
C GLY A 133 -4.90 2.34 19.52
N VAL A 134 -4.56 1.47 18.57
CA VAL A 134 -3.35 1.61 17.76
C VAL A 134 -3.59 2.51 16.56
N LYS A 135 -2.61 3.32 16.20
CA LYS A 135 -2.64 4.12 14.97
C LYS A 135 -2.63 3.18 13.77
N ASN A 136 -3.48 3.48 12.80
CA ASN A 136 -3.53 2.66 11.59
C ASN A 136 -3.75 3.50 10.34
N GLY A 137 -3.33 2.95 9.20
CA GLY A 137 -3.49 3.58 7.91
C GLY A 137 -3.20 2.62 6.76
N VAL A 138 -3.69 2.99 5.58
CA VAL A 138 -3.51 2.25 4.34
C VAL A 138 -2.90 3.16 3.29
N VAL A 139 -2.01 2.63 2.47
CA VAL A 139 -1.40 3.37 1.37
C VAL A 139 -2.47 3.82 0.38
N GLN A 140 -2.58 5.13 0.17
CA GLN A 140 -3.50 5.76 -0.78
C GLN A 140 -2.78 6.89 -1.53
N ASP A 141 -1.97 6.50 -2.49
CA ASP A 141 -1.06 7.40 -3.21
C ASP A 141 -1.75 8.38 -4.16
N LYS A 142 -2.95 8.05 -4.67
CA LYS A 142 -3.63 8.86 -5.70
C LYS A 142 -4.00 10.27 -5.23
N LEU A 143 -4.27 10.48 -3.95
CA LEU A 143 -4.49 11.83 -3.41
C LEU A 143 -3.29 12.77 -3.55
N TRP A 144 -2.10 12.21 -3.67
CA TRP A 144 -0.85 12.96 -3.71
C TRP A 144 -0.36 13.24 -5.13
N LEU A 145 -1.09 12.78 -6.14
CA LEU A 145 -0.78 13.12 -7.53
C LEU A 145 -0.81 14.64 -7.72
N PRO A 146 0.14 15.21 -8.47
CA PRO A 146 0.23 16.66 -8.65
C PRO A 146 -1.08 17.31 -9.11
N GLY A 147 -1.79 16.70 -10.07
CA GLY A 147 -3.09 17.18 -10.56
C GLY A 147 -4.17 17.17 -9.48
N ILE A 148 -4.24 16.11 -8.65
CA ILE A 148 -5.20 15.99 -7.55
C ILE A 148 -4.90 17.03 -6.45
N ARG A 149 -3.64 17.26 -6.12
CA ARG A 149 -3.22 18.32 -5.18
C ARG A 149 -3.60 19.69 -5.69
N LYS A 150 -3.34 19.99 -6.97
CA LYS A 150 -3.75 21.24 -7.61
C LYS A 150 -5.27 21.43 -7.57
N PHE A 151 -6.01 20.39 -7.94
CA PHE A 151 -7.47 20.40 -7.87
C PHE A 151 -7.97 20.72 -6.45
N ARG A 152 -7.41 20.07 -5.43
CA ARG A 152 -7.75 20.32 -4.03
C ARG A 152 -7.52 21.79 -3.65
N THR A 153 -6.36 22.35 -4.01
CA THR A 153 -6.06 23.76 -3.76
C THR A 153 -7.10 24.70 -4.38
N LEU A 154 -7.45 24.47 -5.66
CA LEU A 154 -8.46 25.28 -6.35
C LEU A 154 -9.84 25.15 -5.73
N ARG A 155 -10.24 23.93 -5.33
CA ARG A 155 -11.49 23.70 -4.62
C ARG A 155 -11.54 24.48 -3.30
N ASP A 156 -10.49 24.36 -2.49
CA ASP A 156 -10.40 24.98 -1.17
C ASP A 156 -10.38 26.53 -1.25
N GLN A 157 -9.92 27.06 -2.38
CA GLN A 157 -9.98 28.50 -2.69
C GLN A 157 -11.33 28.94 -3.28
N GLY A 158 -12.30 28.05 -3.43
CA GLY A 158 -13.62 28.37 -3.96
C GLY A 158 -13.68 28.58 -5.48
N PHE A 159 -12.61 28.23 -6.21
CA PHE A 159 -12.53 28.44 -7.68
C PHE A 159 -13.69 27.81 -8.45
N PHE A 160 -14.15 26.64 -8.04
CA PHE A 160 -15.24 25.93 -8.72
C PHE A 160 -16.63 26.33 -8.21
N GLY A 161 -16.74 27.15 -7.16
CA GLY A 161 -18.00 27.41 -6.49
C GLY A 161 -18.62 26.10 -5.91
N ARG A 162 -19.94 26.01 -5.98
CA ARG A 162 -20.68 24.82 -5.56
C ARG A 162 -20.54 23.72 -6.63
N ILE A 163 -19.88 22.61 -6.30
CA ILE A 163 -19.76 21.45 -7.19
C ILE A 163 -21.08 20.68 -7.18
N LEU A 164 -21.69 20.52 -8.34
CA LEU A 164 -22.98 19.87 -8.52
C LEU A 164 -22.83 18.42 -9.03
N SER A 165 -21.82 18.17 -9.84
CA SER A 165 -21.56 16.85 -10.38
C SER A 165 -20.08 16.67 -10.67
N VAL A 166 -19.63 15.41 -10.68
CA VAL A 166 -18.26 15.03 -11.02
C VAL A 166 -18.33 13.86 -11.98
N ARG A 167 -17.57 13.94 -13.08
CA ARG A 167 -17.34 12.84 -13.98
C ARG A 167 -15.85 12.50 -13.98
N GLY A 168 -15.50 11.23 -13.81
CA GLY A 168 -14.14 10.73 -13.91
C GLY A 168 -14.08 9.56 -14.88
N GLU A 169 -12.99 9.50 -15.65
CA GLU A 169 -12.67 8.37 -16.50
C GLU A 169 -11.28 7.88 -16.13
N PHE A 170 -11.15 6.56 -15.99
CA PHE A 170 -9.88 5.96 -15.64
C PHE A 170 -9.71 4.62 -16.34
N GLY A 171 -8.52 4.41 -16.86
CA GLY A 171 -8.11 3.14 -17.42
C GLY A 171 -6.60 3.02 -17.42
N TYR A 172 -6.11 1.80 -17.55
CA TYR A 172 -4.72 1.60 -17.94
C TYR A 172 -4.61 0.84 -19.24
N TRP A 173 -3.46 1.00 -19.84
CA TRP A 173 -3.07 0.15 -20.92
C TRP A 173 -2.72 -1.23 -20.36
N VAL A 174 -3.50 -2.23 -20.76
CA VAL A 174 -3.24 -3.64 -20.47
C VAL A 174 -3.22 -4.42 -21.78
N PHE A 175 -2.29 -5.36 -21.89
CA PHE A 175 -2.19 -6.23 -23.04
C PHE A 175 -2.95 -7.53 -22.78
N SER A 176 -3.65 -8.03 -23.76
CA SER A 176 -4.40 -9.28 -23.66
C SER A 176 -3.50 -10.51 -23.67
N GLY A 177 -2.34 -10.40 -24.33
CA GLY A 177 -1.49 -11.53 -24.64
C GLY A 177 -2.01 -12.42 -25.76
N HIS A 178 -3.14 -12.07 -26.39
CA HIS A 178 -3.73 -12.88 -27.48
C HIS A 178 -3.16 -12.58 -28.84
N ASP A 179 -2.78 -11.34 -29.09
CA ASP A 179 -2.30 -10.90 -30.40
C ASP A 179 -0.79 -11.03 -30.50
N ARG A 180 -0.30 -11.53 -31.64
CA ARG A 180 1.14 -11.66 -31.89
C ARG A 180 1.87 -10.32 -31.84
N ASP A 181 1.17 -9.23 -32.12
CA ASP A 181 1.73 -7.88 -32.16
C ASP A 181 1.66 -7.16 -30.80
N GLN A 182 1.11 -7.82 -29.78
CA GLN A 182 1.05 -7.30 -28.41
C GLN A 182 1.88 -8.16 -27.46
N PRO A 183 2.67 -7.52 -26.58
CA PRO A 183 3.44 -8.28 -25.61
C PRO A 183 2.51 -9.05 -24.66
N ALA A 184 2.91 -10.24 -24.27
CA ALA A 184 2.21 -11.02 -23.26
C ALA A 184 2.15 -10.27 -21.94
N GLN A 185 1.04 -10.40 -21.22
CA GLN A 185 0.85 -9.77 -19.93
C GLN A 185 1.58 -10.57 -18.85
N ARG A 186 2.49 -9.92 -18.14
CA ARG A 186 3.13 -10.55 -17.00
C ARG A 186 2.10 -10.89 -15.93
N PRO A 187 1.97 -12.17 -15.54
CA PRO A 187 1.02 -12.58 -14.52
C PRO A 187 1.29 -11.86 -13.21
N SER A 188 0.23 -11.27 -12.64
CA SER A 188 0.28 -10.72 -11.31
C SER A 188 -1.08 -10.87 -10.64
N TRP A 189 -1.15 -10.78 -9.33
CA TRP A 189 -2.35 -11.01 -8.54
C TRP A 189 -3.57 -10.21 -9.03
N ASN A 190 -3.37 -8.99 -9.47
CA ASN A 190 -4.43 -8.08 -9.89
C ASN A 190 -5.14 -8.49 -11.19
N TYR A 191 -4.64 -9.47 -11.92
CA TYR A 191 -5.29 -10.05 -13.09
C TYR A 191 -5.95 -11.41 -12.82
N ARG A 192 -5.75 -11.97 -11.62
CA ARG A 192 -6.28 -13.28 -11.25
C ARG A 192 -7.41 -13.15 -10.25
N LYS A 193 -8.55 -13.74 -10.59
CA LYS A 193 -9.73 -13.72 -9.72
C LYS A 193 -9.51 -14.48 -8.42
N GLU A 194 -8.83 -15.62 -8.48
CA GLU A 194 -8.50 -16.45 -7.33
C GLU A 194 -7.56 -15.77 -6.33
N ASP A 195 -6.74 -14.81 -6.80
CA ASP A 195 -5.87 -13.99 -5.95
C ASP A 195 -6.56 -12.73 -5.41
N GLY A 196 -7.88 -12.60 -5.61
CA GLY A 196 -8.64 -11.42 -5.23
C GLY A 196 -8.36 -10.21 -6.13
N GLY A 197 -8.00 -10.44 -7.40
CA GLY A 197 -7.72 -9.39 -8.37
C GLY A 197 -8.97 -8.81 -9.04
N GLY A 198 -8.73 -7.99 -10.05
CA GLY A 198 -9.72 -7.27 -10.84
C GLY A 198 -9.70 -5.77 -10.58
N ILE A 199 -10.09 -5.01 -11.60
CA ILE A 199 -10.03 -3.54 -11.61
C ILE A 199 -10.81 -2.91 -10.44
N ILE A 200 -11.90 -3.55 -10.02
CA ILE A 200 -12.72 -3.06 -8.91
C ILE A 200 -11.92 -3.08 -7.61
N VAL A 201 -11.33 -4.22 -7.26
CA VAL A 201 -10.55 -4.38 -6.02
C VAL A 201 -9.25 -3.59 -6.10
N ASP A 202 -8.56 -3.62 -7.24
CA ASP A 202 -7.27 -2.96 -7.40
C ASP A 202 -7.39 -1.42 -7.40
N MET A 203 -8.43 -0.85 -8.02
CA MET A 203 -8.48 0.59 -8.29
C MET A 203 -9.60 1.35 -7.62
N LEU A 204 -10.77 0.77 -7.36
CA LEU A 204 -11.87 1.55 -6.79
C LEU A 204 -11.59 2.01 -5.35
N CYS A 205 -10.76 1.30 -4.60
CA CYS A 205 -10.30 1.76 -3.29
C CYS A 205 -9.61 3.14 -3.36
N HIS A 206 -8.80 3.39 -4.39
CA HIS A 206 -8.16 4.68 -4.60
C HIS A 206 -9.17 5.77 -4.97
N TRP A 207 -10.07 5.48 -5.91
CA TRP A 207 -11.05 6.46 -6.36
C TRP A 207 -12.08 6.77 -5.30
N ARG A 208 -12.51 5.78 -4.53
CA ARG A 208 -13.34 6.00 -3.34
C ARG A 208 -12.68 7.00 -2.39
N TYR A 209 -11.39 6.80 -2.10
CA TYR A 209 -10.61 7.65 -1.22
C TYR A 209 -10.45 9.07 -1.78
N VAL A 210 -10.22 9.21 -3.08
CA VAL A 210 -10.18 10.52 -3.76
C VAL A 210 -11.52 11.23 -3.67
N ILE A 211 -12.63 10.53 -3.93
CA ILE A 211 -13.98 11.11 -3.87
C ILE A 211 -14.30 11.58 -2.44
N ASP A 212 -14.10 10.73 -1.44
CA ASP A 212 -14.38 11.08 -0.04
C ASP A 212 -13.59 12.33 0.41
N ASN A 213 -12.35 12.46 -0.03
CA ASN A 213 -11.49 13.57 0.37
C ASN A 213 -11.74 14.87 -0.41
N LEU A 214 -12.24 14.79 -1.63
CA LEU A 214 -12.44 15.96 -2.47
C LEU A 214 -13.90 16.45 -2.51
N PHE A 215 -14.86 15.55 -2.40
CA PHE A 215 -16.27 15.87 -2.64
C PHE A 215 -17.19 15.53 -1.47
N GLY A 216 -16.73 14.74 -0.51
CA GLY A 216 -17.49 14.31 0.66
C GLY A 216 -17.80 12.81 0.63
N LYS A 217 -18.48 12.34 1.65
CA LYS A 217 -18.80 10.92 1.83
C LYS A 217 -19.74 10.42 0.74
N VAL A 218 -19.45 9.23 0.22
CA VAL A 218 -20.33 8.51 -0.70
C VAL A 218 -21.51 7.96 0.09
N GLU A 219 -22.73 8.33 -0.27
CA GLU A 219 -23.96 7.87 0.35
C GLU A 219 -24.46 6.55 -0.26
N SER A 220 -24.37 6.44 -1.59
CA SER A 220 -24.78 5.24 -2.33
C SER A 220 -23.90 4.99 -3.54
N VAL A 221 -23.81 3.74 -3.96
CA VAL A 221 -23.06 3.33 -5.14
C VAL A 221 -23.85 2.30 -5.94
N SER A 222 -23.80 2.41 -7.26
CA SER A 222 -24.24 1.39 -8.20
C SER A 222 -23.09 1.08 -9.14
N CYS A 223 -22.86 -0.19 -9.43
CA CYS A 223 -21.74 -0.62 -10.27
C CYS A 223 -22.18 -1.69 -11.24
N THR A 224 -21.78 -1.53 -12.51
CA THR A 224 -21.89 -2.59 -13.52
C THR A 224 -20.47 -2.96 -13.94
N GLY A 225 -20.13 -4.23 -13.82
CA GLY A 225 -18.82 -4.77 -14.18
C GLY A 225 -18.93 -5.86 -15.24
N ALA A 226 -17.88 -5.99 -16.05
CA ALA A 226 -17.75 -7.08 -17.01
C ALA A 226 -16.27 -7.49 -17.16
N THR A 227 -16.05 -8.76 -17.46
CA THR A 227 -14.73 -9.28 -17.84
C THR A 227 -14.71 -9.44 -19.36
N HIS A 228 -14.04 -8.51 -20.05
CA HIS A 228 -13.97 -8.53 -21.51
C HIS A 228 -12.90 -9.49 -22.06
N ILE A 229 -11.88 -9.79 -21.25
CA ILE A 229 -10.80 -10.73 -21.58
C ILE A 229 -10.78 -11.79 -20.48
N PRO A 230 -11.51 -12.90 -20.66
CA PRO A 230 -11.66 -13.91 -19.61
C PRO A 230 -10.39 -14.73 -19.36
N THR A 231 -9.53 -14.85 -20.36
CA THR A 231 -8.29 -15.62 -20.30
C THR A 231 -7.15 -14.75 -20.84
N ARG A 232 -6.00 -14.80 -20.18
CA ARG A 232 -4.79 -14.10 -20.60
C ARG A 232 -3.65 -15.08 -20.84
N ILE A 233 -2.62 -14.64 -21.55
CA ILE A 233 -1.45 -15.44 -21.86
C ILE A 233 -0.23 -14.74 -21.25
N ASP A 234 0.58 -15.49 -20.51
CA ASP A 234 1.83 -15.00 -19.93
C ASP A 234 3.00 -14.99 -20.92
N GLU A 235 4.19 -14.58 -20.47
CA GLU A 235 5.40 -14.52 -21.30
C GLU A 235 5.88 -15.91 -21.77
N GLN A 236 5.42 -16.99 -21.15
CA GLN A 236 5.72 -18.38 -21.49
C GLN A 236 4.67 -18.99 -22.44
N GLY A 237 3.60 -18.25 -22.76
CA GLY A 237 2.50 -18.73 -23.56
C GLY A 237 1.48 -19.57 -22.77
N THR A 238 1.53 -19.52 -21.45
CA THR A 238 0.59 -20.23 -20.56
C THR A 238 -0.65 -19.36 -20.30
N GLU A 239 -1.83 -19.99 -20.39
CA GLU A 239 -3.09 -19.34 -20.05
C GLU A 239 -3.27 -19.21 -18.53
N TYR A 240 -3.91 -18.12 -18.10
CA TYR A 240 -4.29 -17.85 -16.72
C TYR A 240 -5.52 -16.96 -16.60
#